data_26161715d92b662bb0f0203ed4128993
#
_entry.id   26161715d92b662bb0f0203ed4128993
#
_cell.length_a   1.000
_cell.length_b   1.000
_cell.length_c   1.000
_cell.angle_alpha   90.00
_cell.angle_beta   90.00
_cell.angle_gamma   90.00
#
_symmetry.space_group_name_H-M   'P 1'
#
loop_
_entity.id
_entity.type
_entity.pdbx_description
1 polymer ?
#
loop_
_entity_poly.entity_id
_entity_poly.type
_entity_poly.pdbx_seq_one_letter_code
_entity_poly.pdbx_strand_id
1 'polypeptide(L)'
;MTQSRHAHVALLPLLLILSSCGTAKVSEPPAKKQAESSTIDFSQPLVASALRERAIRTIEESADSVNPSIRANAIEAAGKSAQRFRPLIERGLTDPNLGVRAVAAMTIAKKKLSQSAPRCRAMLDDSAIQCRMAAIFALAANGIDVDPTPLADALMTDASLRVRAQAAFILGELGNQSSVPLLRQSLAATPASADPSQVKILHLQIAEAMIKLGDDEQRTGVRAALYPSRAEELEAAALAAQILGQVRDRKSISQMVYLSEYKDDTGRQHPAEVRLAVADSLALMDVRGGAFIVDSYAGSAEPAIRAQAAHAYGTIGDNASLNRLAGLLNDSDPMVRVAAADAVLRAIAR
;
A
#
# COMPACT_ATOMS: atom_id res chain seq x y z
N MET A 1 -24.80 -25.04 -0.60
CA MET A 1 -23.70 -24.79 0.35
C MET A 1 -22.81 -23.71 -0.25
N THR A 2 -23.11 -22.48 0.03
CA THR A 2 -22.44 -21.27 -0.52
C THR A 2 -21.31 -20.89 0.44
N GLN A 3 -20.06 -21.13 0.00
CA GLN A 3 -18.89 -20.66 0.75
C GLN A 3 -18.82 -19.14 0.66
N SER A 4 -18.97 -18.49 1.80
CA SER A 4 -18.72 -17.08 2.03
C SER A 4 -17.25 -16.75 1.73
N ARG A 5 -17.00 -16.00 0.66
CA ARG A 5 -15.69 -15.42 0.36
C ARG A 5 -15.45 -14.28 1.36
N HIS A 6 -14.62 -14.53 2.36
CA HIS A 6 -14.20 -13.50 3.30
C HIS A 6 -13.41 -12.41 2.55
N ALA A 7 -13.90 -11.17 2.66
CA ALA A 7 -13.21 -9.99 2.17
C ALA A 7 -11.86 -9.84 2.90
N HIS A 8 -10.77 -9.88 2.14
CA HIS A 8 -9.42 -9.71 2.67
C HIS A 8 -9.15 -8.23 2.88
N VAL A 9 -9.02 -7.82 4.13
CA VAL A 9 -8.63 -6.46 4.51
C VAL A 9 -7.11 -6.35 4.51
N ALA A 10 -6.56 -5.44 3.76
CA ALA A 10 -5.13 -5.22 3.67
C ALA A 10 -4.60 -4.40 4.82
N LEU A 11 -3.60 -4.93 5.46
CA LEU A 11 -2.86 -4.32 6.57
C LEU A 11 -1.49 -3.74 6.15
N LEU A 12 -1.20 -3.74 4.84
CA LEU A 12 0.03 -3.17 4.29
C LEU A 12 -0.34 -2.08 3.27
N PRO A 13 0.34 -0.94 3.25
CA PRO A 13 0.10 0.05 2.22
C PRO A 13 0.42 -0.55 0.86
N LEU A 14 -0.57 -0.73 0.00
CA LEU A 14 -0.53 -1.22 -1.36
C LEU A 14 -0.72 -2.72 -1.64
N LEU A 15 -0.78 -3.61 -0.66
CA LEU A 15 -1.04 -5.04 -0.93
C LEU A 15 -2.52 -5.38 -1.16
N LEU A 16 -3.39 -4.36 -1.26
CA LEU A 16 -4.84 -4.53 -1.33
C LEU A 16 -5.39 -5.01 -2.68
N ILE A 17 -4.57 -5.10 -3.73
CA ILE A 17 -5.13 -5.22 -5.09
C ILE A 17 -4.80 -6.54 -5.80
N LEU A 18 -4.05 -7.45 -5.19
CA LEU A 18 -3.64 -8.68 -5.89
C LEU A 18 -4.44 -9.92 -5.48
N SER A 19 -5.75 -9.82 -5.37
CA SER A 19 -6.65 -10.97 -5.13
C SER A 19 -7.69 -11.16 -6.24
N SER A 20 -7.28 -11.21 -7.50
CA SER A 20 -8.06 -11.93 -8.52
C SER A 20 -7.24 -12.13 -9.79
N CYS A 21 -6.39 -13.14 -9.82
CA CYS A 21 -5.93 -13.71 -11.09
C CYS A 21 -7.09 -14.55 -11.68
N GLY A 22 -8.06 -13.87 -12.28
CA GLY A 22 -8.99 -14.45 -13.24
C GLY A 22 -8.48 -14.07 -14.61
N THR A 23 -8.30 -15.04 -15.50
CA THR A 23 -7.92 -14.84 -16.89
C THR A 23 -8.94 -13.96 -17.62
N ALA A 24 -8.78 -12.65 -17.54
CA ALA A 24 -9.58 -11.69 -18.31
C ALA A 24 -8.89 -11.44 -19.64
N LYS A 25 -9.63 -11.63 -20.73
CA LYS A 25 -9.23 -11.23 -22.08
C LYS A 25 -9.04 -9.72 -22.09
N VAL A 26 -7.80 -9.29 -22.28
CA VAL A 26 -7.47 -7.88 -22.50
C VAL A 26 -8.01 -7.47 -23.88
N SER A 27 -9.09 -6.69 -23.91
CA SER A 27 -9.49 -5.92 -25.07
C SER A 27 -8.82 -4.55 -24.99
N GLU A 28 -8.03 -4.18 -26.01
CA GLU A 28 -7.49 -2.83 -26.14
C GLU A 28 -8.64 -1.79 -26.12
N PRO A 29 -8.52 -0.73 -25.32
CA PRO A 29 -9.51 0.33 -25.34
C PRO A 29 -9.40 1.16 -26.62
N PRO A 30 -10.52 1.53 -27.28
CA PRO A 30 -10.49 2.43 -28.42
C PRO A 30 -9.99 3.81 -27.99
N ALA A 31 -9.06 4.37 -28.76
CA ALA A 31 -8.55 5.72 -28.60
C ALA A 31 -9.70 6.75 -28.69
N LYS A 32 -10.23 7.17 -27.54
CA LYS A 32 -11.17 8.30 -27.48
C LYS A 32 -10.37 9.60 -27.59
N LYS A 33 -10.68 10.40 -28.62
CA LYS A 33 -10.28 11.80 -28.70
C LYS A 33 -10.69 12.50 -27.40
N GLN A 34 -9.68 12.90 -26.61
CA GLN A 34 -9.91 13.72 -25.42
C GLN A 34 -10.40 15.08 -25.89
N ALA A 35 -11.59 15.49 -25.42
CA ALA A 35 -11.98 16.88 -25.43
C ALA A 35 -10.95 17.69 -24.64
N GLU A 36 -10.50 18.83 -25.18
CA GLU A 36 -9.65 19.79 -24.48
C GLU A 36 -10.41 20.30 -23.24
N SER A 37 -10.25 19.62 -22.12
CA SER A 37 -10.66 20.15 -20.82
C SER A 37 -9.63 21.20 -20.42
N SER A 38 -10.06 22.42 -20.15
CA SER A 38 -9.22 23.47 -19.59
C SER A 38 -8.45 22.93 -18.38
N THR A 39 -7.13 22.85 -18.52
CA THR A 39 -6.27 22.34 -17.44
C THR A 39 -6.31 23.32 -16.29
N ILE A 40 -6.78 22.88 -15.12
CA ILE A 40 -6.82 23.70 -13.91
C ILE A 40 -5.39 23.84 -13.37
N ASP A 41 -5.01 25.06 -12.99
CA ASP A 41 -3.70 25.34 -12.41
C ASP A 41 -3.75 25.21 -10.88
N PHE A 42 -3.30 24.06 -10.38
CA PHE A 42 -3.21 23.77 -8.95
C PHE A 42 -1.95 24.35 -8.27
N SER A 43 -1.09 25.08 -8.98
CA SER A 43 -0.04 25.86 -8.34
C SER A 43 -0.61 27.08 -7.57
N GLN A 44 -1.85 27.48 -7.89
CA GLN A 44 -2.55 28.55 -7.20
C GLN A 44 -3.08 28.06 -5.83
N PRO A 45 -2.71 28.69 -4.70
CA PRO A 45 -3.04 28.19 -3.36
C PRO A 45 -4.54 28.02 -3.09
N LEU A 46 -5.40 28.89 -3.60
CA LEU A 46 -6.86 28.81 -3.44
C LEU A 46 -7.43 27.60 -4.18
N VAL A 47 -6.93 27.32 -5.37
CA VAL A 47 -7.36 26.20 -6.21
C VAL A 47 -6.92 24.88 -5.59
N ALA A 48 -5.67 24.79 -5.12
CA ALA A 48 -5.15 23.63 -4.41
C ALA A 48 -5.92 23.38 -3.09
N SER A 49 -6.25 24.45 -2.35
CA SER A 49 -7.05 24.35 -1.12
C SER A 49 -8.45 23.82 -1.39
N ALA A 50 -9.11 24.27 -2.46
CA ALA A 50 -10.43 23.76 -2.84
C ALA A 50 -10.40 22.27 -3.18
N LEU A 51 -9.37 21.80 -3.91
CA LEU A 51 -9.17 20.39 -4.21
C LEU A 51 -8.92 19.58 -2.93
N ARG A 52 -8.09 20.10 -2.03
CA ARG A 52 -7.82 19.49 -0.72
C ARG A 52 -9.10 19.31 0.10
N GLU A 53 -9.96 20.34 0.17
CA GLU A 53 -11.21 20.25 0.93
C GLU A 53 -12.20 19.25 0.30
N ARG A 54 -12.20 19.09 -1.03
CA ARG A 54 -12.96 18.01 -1.68
C ARG A 54 -12.45 16.63 -1.27
N ALA A 55 -11.13 16.42 -1.28
CA ALA A 55 -10.52 15.17 -0.84
C ALA A 55 -10.86 14.86 0.63
N ILE A 56 -10.83 15.86 1.49
CA ILE A 56 -11.20 15.74 2.90
C ILE A 56 -12.65 15.29 3.06
N ARG A 57 -13.61 15.91 2.37
CA ARG A 57 -15.02 15.48 2.41
C ARG A 57 -15.20 14.04 1.92
N THR A 58 -14.50 13.65 0.85
CA THR A 58 -14.53 12.27 0.35
C THR A 58 -14.07 11.27 1.41
N ILE A 59 -13.04 11.60 2.19
CA ILE A 59 -12.55 10.75 3.30
C ILE A 59 -13.60 10.68 4.41
N GLU A 60 -14.20 11.81 4.81
CA GLU A 60 -15.25 11.88 5.84
C GLU A 60 -16.45 10.99 5.47
N GLU A 61 -16.97 11.15 4.25
CA GLU A 61 -18.09 10.34 3.73
C GLU A 61 -17.74 8.84 3.64
N SER A 62 -16.52 8.52 3.23
CA SER A 62 -16.07 7.14 3.06
C SER A 62 -15.84 6.41 4.39
N ALA A 63 -15.54 7.15 5.46
CA ALA A 63 -15.36 6.58 6.79
C ALA A 63 -16.66 6.03 7.41
N ASP A 64 -17.81 6.40 6.87
CA ASP A 64 -19.13 5.90 7.29
C ASP A 64 -19.70 4.83 6.33
N SER A 65 -18.89 4.35 5.37
CA SER A 65 -19.30 3.33 4.42
C SER A 65 -19.70 2.03 5.11
N VAL A 66 -20.73 1.36 4.58
CA VAL A 66 -21.11 -0.01 5.01
C VAL A 66 -20.01 -1.03 4.67
N ASN A 67 -19.17 -0.75 3.66
CA ASN A 67 -18.05 -1.61 3.29
C ASN A 67 -16.83 -1.34 4.17
N PRO A 68 -16.39 -2.34 4.97
CA PRO A 68 -15.25 -2.16 5.88
C PRO A 68 -13.93 -1.84 5.16
N SER A 69 -13.74 -2.29 3.92
CA SER A 69 -12.53 -1.97 3.16
C SER A 69 -12.47 -0.48 2.82
N ILE A 70 -13.61 0.13 2.52
CA ILE A 70 -13.68 1.57 2.25
C ILE A 70 -13.43 2.36 3.54
N ARG A 71 -14.02 1.94 4.68
CA ARG A 71 -13.72 2.58 5.97
C ARG A 71 -12.25 2.48 6.34
N ALA A 72 -11.62 1.32 6.14
CA ALA A 72 -10.19 1.13 6.41
C ALA A 72 -9.33 2.06 5.55
N ASN A 73 -9.60 2.14 4.24
CA ASN A 73 -8.89 3.04 3.33
C ASN A 73 -9.11 4.51 3.70
N ALA A 74 -10.31 4.89 4.13
CA ALA A 74 -10.59 6.25 4.60
C ALA A 74 -9.78 6.60 5.87
N ILE A 75 -9.63 5.67 6.81
CA ILE A 75 -8.81 5.85 8.01
C ILE A 75 -7.32 5.97 7.66
N GLU A 76 -6.82 5.17 6.72
CA GLU A 76 -5.44 5.28 6.26
C GLU A 76 -5.20 6.63 5.58
N ALA A 77 -6.09 7.05 4.69
CA ALA A 77 -6.05 8.36 4.03
C ALA A 77 -6.13 9.53 5.03
N ALA A 78 -6.95 9.39 6.07
CA ALA A 78 -7.08 10.35 7.18
C ALA A 78 -5.73 10.63 7.86
N GLY A 79 -4.81 9.66 7.86
CA GLY A 79 -3.45 9.82 8.35
C GLY A 79 -2.64 10.91 7.63
N LYS A 80 -3.02 11.35 6.40
CA LYS A 80 -2.36 12.46 5.70
C LYS A 80 -2.69 13.84 6.31
N SER A 81 -3.80 13.93 7.05
CA SER A 81 -4.22 15.12 7.80
C SER A 81 -4.61 14.72 9.23
N ALA A 82 -3.74 13.96 9.88
CA ALA A 82 -4.02 13.21 11.10
C ALA A 82 -4.57 14.08 12.26
N GLN A 83 -4.13 15.32 12.39
CA GLN A 83 -4.63 16.23 13.44
C GLN A 83 -6.11 16.55 13.24
N ARG A 84 -6.53 16.81 12.00
CA ARG A 84 -7.93 17.06 11.67
C ARG A 84 -8.80 15.82 11.87
N PHE A 85 -8.28 14.67 11.47
CA PHE A 85 -9.00 13.39 11.47
C PHE A 85 -8.78 12.55 12.72
N ARG A 86 -8.14 13.07 13.76
CA ARG A 86 -7.86 12.30 14.97
C ARG A 86 -9.12 11.61 15.55
N PRO A 87 -10.28 12.28 15.69
CA PRO A 87 -11.49 11.60 16.21
C PRO A 87 -11.96 10.44 15.31
N LEU A 88 -11.82 10.58 13.99
CA LEU A 88 -12.16 9.53 13.02
C LEU A 88 -11.22 8.33 13.17
N ILE A 89 -9.92 8.56 13.26
CA ILE A 89 -8.90 7.50 13.43
C ILE A 89 -9.14 6.78 14.77
N GLU A 90 -9.41 7.52 15.86
CA GLU A 90 -9.70 6.95 17.18
C GLU A 90 -10.98 6.11 17.18
N ARG A 91 -12.03 6.55 16.48
CA ARG A 91 -13.28 5.78 16.31
C ARG A 91 -13.01 4.43 15.63
N GLY A 92 -12.07 4.39 14.68
CA GLY A 92 -11.65 3.16 14.00
C GLY A 92 -11.11 2.08 14.93
N LEU A 93 -10.57 2.42 16.10
CA LEU A 93 -10.06 1.44 17.07
C LEU A 93 -11.13 0.51 17.64
N THR A 94 -12.40 0.91 17.56
CA THR A 94 -13.55 0.15 18.07
C THR A 94 -14.49 -0.34 16.98
N ASP A 95 -14.06 -0.28 15.70
CA ASP A 95 -14.86 -0.76 14.57
C ASP A 95 -15.18 -2.26 14.71
N PRO A 96 -16.38 -2.73 14.36
CA PRO A 96 -16.71 -4.15 14.39
C PRO A 96 -15.81 -5.01 13.50
N ASN A 97 -15.24 -4.43 12.44
CA ASN A 97 -14.34 -5.15 11.53
C ASN A 97 -12.89 -5.07 12.02
N LEU A 98 -12.26 -6.24 12.20
CA LEU A 98 -10.87 -6.33 12.68
C LEU A 98 -9.86 -5.55 11.81
N GLY A 99 -10.07 -5.53 10.50
CA GLY A 99 -9.17 -4.83 9.59
C GLY A 99 -9.21 -3.31 9.77
N VAL A 100 -10.39 -2.77 10.01
CA VAL A 100 -10.56 -1.34 10.30
C VAL A 100 -9.86 -0.99 11.62
N ARG A 101 -10.03 -1.81 12.69
CA ARG A 101 -9.34 -1.62 13.97
C ARG A 101 -7.82 -1.64 13.81
N ALA A 102 -7.32 -2.65 13.09
CA ALA A 102 -5.88 -2.79 12.87
C ALA A 102 -5.31 -1.60 12.07
N VAL A 103 -5.99 -1.15 10.99
CA VAL A 103 -5.56 0.02 10.20
C VAL A 103 -5.57 1.29 11.05
N ALA A 104 -6.54 1.47 11.93
CA ALA A 104 -6.58 2.62 12.84
C ALA A 104 -5.35 2.66 13.77
N ALA A 105 -5.02 1.53 14.41
CA ALA A 105 -3.83 1.43 15.25
C ALA A 105 -2.53 1.61 14.45
N MET A 106 -2.42 0.99 13.25
CA MET A 106 -1.28 1.19 12.35
C MET A 106 -1.11 2.65 11.93
N THR A 107 -2.23 3.37 11.69
CA THR A 107 -2.19 4.80 11.36
C THR A 107 -1.69 5.63 12.54
N ILE A 108 -2.13 5.33 13.77
CA ILE A 108 -1.62 5.96 15.00
C ILE A 108 -0.11 5.76 15.15
N ALA A 109 0.37 4.53 14.89
CA ALA A 109 1.79 4.22 14.92
C ALA A 109 2.60 5.02 13.90
N LYS A 110 2.24 4.88 12.61
CA LYS A 110 2.96 5.51 11.48
C LYS A 110 2.98 7.04 11.56
N LYS A 111 1.92 7.64 12.11
CA LYS A 111 1.80 9.10 12.26
C LYS A 111 2.25 9.61 13.61
N LYS A 112 2.72 8.73 14.49
CA LYS A 112 3.19 9.05 15.85
C LYS A 112 2.18 9.92 16.61
N LEU A 113 0.90 9.47 16.61
CA LEU A 113 -0.18 10.21 17.27
C LEU A 113 -0.14 9.94 18.78
N SER A 114 0.80 10.56 19.48
CA SER A 114 1.07 10.31 20.89
C SER A 114 -0.13 10.48 21.81
N GLN A 115 -1.05 11.41 21.49
CA GLN A 115 -2.29 11.62 22.25
C GLN A 115 -3.30 10.47 22.08
N SER A 116 -3.28 9.79 20.93
CA SER A 116 -4.19 8.68 20.62
C SER A 116 -3.62 7.31 21.00
N ALA A 117 -2.29 7.18 21.04
CA ALA A 117 -1.60 5.91 21.28
C ALA A 117 -2.04 5.19 22.57
N PRO A 118 -2.27 5.86 23.73
CA PRO A 118 -2.73 5.17 24.96
C PRO A 118 -4.06 4.42 24.79
N ARG A 119 -4.92 4.84 23.84
CA ARG A 119 -6.20 4.17 23.54
C ARG A 119 -6.00 2.77 22.94
N CYS A 120 -4.84 2.53 22.30
CA CYS A 120 -4.50 1.22 21.73
C CYS A 120 -4.24 0.15 22.80
N ARG A 121 -4.08 0.50 24.11
CA ARG A 121 -3.90 -0.49 25.17
C ARG A 121 -5.05 -1.49 25.24
N ALA A 122 -6.29 -1.04 25.05
CA ALA A 122 -7.46 -1.92 25.04
C ALA A 122 -7.42 -2.97 23.90
N MET A 123 -6.65 -2.72 22.84
CA MET A 123 -6.50 -3.67 21.74
C MET A 123 -5.41 -4.73 21.97
N LEU A 124 -4.65 -4.66 23.05
CA LEU A 124 -3.67 -5.72 23.39
C LEU A 124 -4.38 -7.06 23.68
N ASP A 125 -5.64 -7.01 24.12
CA ASP A 125 -6.48 -8.17 24.39
C ASP A 125 -7.49 -8.45 23.26
N ASP A 126 -7.33 -7.83 22.08
CA ASP A 126 -8.22 -8.08 20.93
C ASP A 126 -8.15 -9.57 20.51
N SER A 127 -9.29 -10.13 20.12
CA SER A 127 -9.38 -11.51 19.67
C SER A 127 -8.51 -11.79 18.42
N ALA A 128 -8.33 -10.78 17.56
CA ALA A 128 -7.54 -10.89 16.35
C ALA A 128 -6.06 -10.54 16.60
N ILE A 129 -5.16 -11.48 16.30
CA ILE A 129 -3.71 -11.26 16.47
C ILE A 129 -3.21 -10.02 15.69
N GLN A 130 -3.78 -9.74 14.52
CA GLN A 130 -3.44 -8.57 13.71
C GLN A 130 -3.70 -7.26 14.45
N CYS A 131 -4.80 -7.20 15.22
CA CYS A 131 -5.13 -6.03 16.05
C CYS A 131 -4.18 -5.90 17.23
N ARG A 132 -3.86 -7.03 17.92
CA ARG A 132 -2.89 -7.02 19.03
C ARG A 132 -1.52 -6.52 18.57
N MET A 133 -1.00 -7.03 17.44
CA MET A 133 0.27 -6.58 16.86
C MET A 133 0.24 -5.09 16.46
N ALA A 134 -0.85 -4.62 15.86
CA ALA A 134 -1.03 -3.21 15.52
C ALA A 134 -1.05 -2.31 16.77
N ALA A 135 -1.63 -2.79 17.88
CA ALA A 135 -1.60 -2.09 19.17
C ALA A 135 -0.18 -2.00 19.75
N ILE A 136 0.58 -3.10 19.72
CA ILE A 136 1.99 -3.10 20.14
C ILE A 136 2.77 -2.06 19.32
N PHE A 137 2.58 -2.06 18.00
CA PHE A 137 3.22 -1.07 17.13
C PHE A 137 2.83 0.36 17.49
N ALA A 138 1.52 0.63 17.71
CA ALA A 138 1.06 1.97 18.05
C ALA A 138 1.65 2.47 19.37
N LEU A 139 1.73 1.61 20.38
CA LEU A 139 2.30 1.94 21.67
C LEU A 139 3.82 2.16 21.58
N ALA A 140 4.55 1.18 21.04
CA ALA A 140 6.01 1.24 20.94
C ALA A 140 6.51 2.42 20.08
N ALA A 141 5.89 2.66 18.92
CA ALA A 141 6.24 3.77 18.02
C ALA A 141 6.03 5.16 18.64
N ASN A 142 5.18 5.24 19.68
CA ASN A 142 4.92 6.46 20.44
C ASN A 142 5.68 6.50 21.80
N GLY A 143 6.64 5.61 22.02
CA GLY A 143 7.48 5.58 23.21
C GLY A 143 6.78 5.06 24.49
N ILE A 144 5.66 4.36 24.32
CA ILE A 144 4.94 3.73 25.44
C ILE A 144 5.46 2.31 25.58
N ASP A 145 5.90 1.97 26.79
CA ASP A 145 6.40 0.65 27.12
C ASP A 145 5.33 -0.44 26.91
N VAL A 146 5.71 -1.49 26.18
CA VAL A 146 4.87 -2.64 25.83
C VAL A 146 5.75 -3.84 25.49
N ASP A 147 5.31 -5.03 25.86
CA ASP A 147 6.01 -6.28 25.53
C ASP A 147 5.97 -6.56 24.01
N PRO A 148 7.14 -6.62 23.33
CA PRO A 148 7.21 -6.92 21.91
C PRO A 148 7.24 -8.43 21.60
N THR A 149 7.32 -9.32 22.61
CA THR A 149 7.43 -10.78 22.46
C THR A 149 6.36 -11.35 21.50
N PRO A 150 5.07 -10.91 21.54
CA PRO A 150 4.07 -11.42 20.62
C PRO A 150 4.37 -11.15 19.13
N LEU A 151 5.18 -10.14 18.80
CA LEU A 151 5.65 -9.92 17.43
C LEU A 151 6.67 -10.98 17.00
N ALA A 152 7.60 -11.33 17.89
CA ALA A 152 8.60 -12.36 17.63
C ALA A 152 7.93 -13.74 17.47
N ASP A 153 7.01 -14.08 18.36
CA ASP A 153 6.23 -15.33 18.29
C ASP A 153 5.43 -15.42 16.99
N ALA A 154 4.71 -14.36 16.64
CA ALA A 154 3.94 -14.31 15.40
C ALA A 154 4.82 -14.48 14.17
N LEU A 155 5.99 -13.80 14.13
CA LEU A 155 6.95 -13.92 13.02
C LEU A 155 7.45 -15.35 12.84
N MET A 156 7.76 -16.03 13.92
CA MET A 156 8.41 -17.33 13.89
C MET A 156 7.44 -18.51 13.72
N THR A 157 6.26 -18.45 14.34
CA THR A 157 5.43 -19.63 14.54
C THR A 157 4.01 -19.55 13.96
N ASP A 158 3.52 -18.35 13.58
CA ASP A 158 2.15 -18.26 13.08
C ASP A 158 1.97 -19.03 11.77
N ALA A 159 0.87 -19.78 11.68
CA ALA A 159 0.55 -20.58 10.49
C ALA A 159 0.24 -19.69 9.26
N SER A 160 -0.23 -18.46 9.48
CA SER A 160 -0.54 -17.51 8.43
C SER A 160 0.70 -16.72 8.01
N LEU A 161 1.16 -16.92 6.78
CA LEU A 161 2.28 -16.14 6.21
C LEU A 161 1.99 -14.63 6.21
N ARG A 162 0.71 -14.25 6.13
CA ARG A 162 0.29 -12.83 6.22
C ARG A 162 0.49 -12.26 7.63
N VAL A 163 0.23 -13.03 8.68
CA VAL A 163 0.49 -12.61 10.06
C VAL A 163 1.99 -12.46 10.29
N ARG A 164 2.79 -13.43 9.80
CA ARG A 164 4.26 -13.36 9.84
C ARG A 164 4.80 -12.13 9.12
N ALA A 165 4.24 -11.81 7.94
CA ALA A 165 4.59 -10.62 7.17
C ALA A 165 4.26 -9.32 7.90
N GLN A 166 3.10 -9.24 8.57
CA GLN A 166 2.75 -8.08 9.39
C GLN A 166 3.71 -7.92 10.56
N ALA A 167 4.11 -9.00 11.22
CA ALA A 167 5.10 -8.97 12.30
C ALA A 167 6.46 -8.45 11.79
N ALA A 168 6.94 -8.97 10.65
CA ALA A 168 8.17 -8.50 10.02
C ALA A 168 8.10 -6.99 9.68
N PHE A 169 7.00 -6.55 9.08
CA PHE A 169 6.77 -5.13 8.77
C PHE A 169 6.86 -4.26 10.03
N ILE A 170 6.17 -4.63 11.11
CA ILE A 170 6.16 -3.86 12.36
C ILE A 170 7.57 -3.80 12.96
N LEU A 171 8.31 -4.91 12.99
CA LEU A 171 9.69 -4.94 13.49
C LEU A 171 10.61 -4.01 12.67
N GLY A 172 10.45 -3.99 11.35
CA GLY A 172 11.17 -3.07 10.46
C GLY A 172 10.85 -1.59 10.73
N GLU A 173 9.56 -1.27 10.94
CA GLU A 173 9.11 0.11 11.22
C GLU A 173 9.50 0.62 12.61
N LEU A 174 9.64 -0.28 13.60
CA LEU A 174 10.11 0.10 14.94
C LEU A 174 11.59 0.49 14.95
N GLY A 175 12.37 0.12 13.95
CA GLY A 175 13.74 0.58 13.77
C GLY A 175 14.76 -0.04 14.73
N ASN A 176 14.43 -1.10 15.45
CA ASN A 176 15.35 -1.75 16.37
C ASN A 176 16.24 -2.77 15.64
N GLN A 177 17.50 -2.43 15.39
CA GLN A 177 18.46 -3.29 14.69
C GLN A 177 18.68 -4.66 15.36
N SER A 178 18.41 -4.79 16.66
CA SER A 178 18.50 -6.09 17.35
C SER A 178 17.51 -7.13 16.84
N SER A 179 16.51 -6.71 16.04
CA SER A 179 15.54 -7.61 15.38
C SER A 179 16.10 -8.30 14.13
N VAL A 180 17.22 -7.85 13.55
CA VAL A 180 17.79 -8.43 12.32
C VAL A 180 18.10 -9.92 12.44
N PRO A 181 18.74 -10.44 13.51
CA PRO A 181 18.96 -11.87 13.67
C PRO A 181 17.65 -12.69 13.67
N LEU A 182 16.62 -12.20 14.33
CA LEU A 182 15.30 -12.84 14.38
C LEU A 182 14.65 -12.89 13.00
N LEU A 183 14.67 -11.77 12.25
CA LEU A 183 14.16 -11.69 10.88
C LEU A 183 14.92 -12.66 9.96
N ARG A 184 16.25 -12.75 10.08
CA ARG A 184 17.07 -13.68 9.32
C ARG A 184 16.73 -15.14 9.64
N GLN A 185 16.54 -15.47 10.92
CA GLN A 185 16.13 -16.80 11.33
C GLN A 185 14.75 -17.18 10.79
N SER A 186 13.81 -16.22 10.70
CA SER A 186 12.47 -16.47 10.20
C SER A 186 12.40 -16.86 8.72
N LEU A 187 13.39 -16.49 7.91
CA LEU A 187 13.51 -16.95 6.52
C LEU A 187 13.67 -18.49 6.43
N ALA A 188 14.41 -19.07 7.38
CA ALA A 188 14.63 -20.53 7.43
C ALA A 188 13.46 -21.29 8.08
N ALA A 189 12.61 -20.60 8.82
CA ALA A 189 11.48 -21.19 9.54
C ALA A 189 10.19 -21.30 8.71
N THR A 190 10.27 -21.14 7.38
CA THR A 190 9.09 -21.20 6.51
C THR A 190 8.64 -22.66 6.33
N PRO A 191 7.33 -22.97 6.49
CA PRO A 191 6.82 -24.32 6.31
C PRO A 191 7.06 -24.83 4.90
N ALA A 192 7.62 -26.06 4.76
CA ALA A 192 7.86 -26.69 3.46
C ALA A 192 6.57 -26.96 2.65
N SER A 193 5.42 -27.02 3.30
CA SER A 193 4.10 -27.23 2.68
C SER A 193 3.44 -25.93 2.20
N ALA A 194 4.03 -24.76 2.45
CA ALA A 194 3.47 -23.49 2.04
C ALA A 194 3.60 -23.27 0.53
N ASP A 195 2.66 -22.52 -0.06
CA ASP A 195 2.72 -22.13 -1.47
C ASP A 195 3.99 -21.33 -1.77
N PRO A 196 4.81 -21.73 -2.76
CA PRO A 196 6.08 -21.08 -3.06
C PRO A 196 5.97 -19.59 -3.40
N SER A 197 4.88 -19.17 -4.05
CA SER A 197 4.66 -17.76 -4.41
C SER A 197 4.39 -16.93 -3.16
N GLN A 198 3.58 -17.44 -2.24
CA GLN A 198 3.30 -16.78 -0.96
C GLN A 198 4.56 -16.74 -0.06
N VAL A 199 5.38 -17.78 -0.10
CA VAL A 199 6.69 -17.79 0.60
C VAL A 199 7.61 -16.72 0.02
N LYS A 200 7.68 -16.59 -1.30
CA LYS A 200 8.49 -15.54 -1.95
C LYS A 200 8.05 -14.13 -1.55
N ILE A 201 6.73 -13.90 -1.46
CA ILE A 201 6.16 -12.63 -0.97
C ILE A 201 6.59 -12.37 0.49
N LEU A 202 6.46 -13.37 1.38
CA LEU A 202 6.90 -13.24 2.78
C LEU A 202 8.40 -12.92 2.86
N HIS A 203 9.24 -13.62 2.08
CA HIS A 203 10.68 -13.38 2.09
C HIS A 203 11.03 -11.96 1.63
N LEU A 204 10.34 -11.41 0.63
CA LEU A 204 10.52 -10.03 0.20
C LEU A 204 10.12 -9.02 1.30
N GLN A 205 9.05 -9.28 2.04
CA GLN A 205 8.61 -8.43 3.15
C GLN A 205 9.58 -8.48 4.34
N ILE A 206 10.14 -9.66 4.63
CA ILE A 206 11.20 -9.81 5.62
C ILE A 206 12.47 -9.05 5.16
N ALA A 207 12.84 -9.18 3.89
CA ALA A 207 13.97 -8.46 3.32
C ALA A 207 13.77 -6.94 3.39
N GLU A 208 12.55 -6.43 3.13
CA GLU A 208 12.21 -5.01 3.33
C GLU A 208 12.47 -4.56 4.76
N ALA A 209 11.99 -5.33 5.75
CA ALA A 209 12.21 -5.03 7.15
C ALA A 209 13.70 -4.99 7.51
N MET A 210 14.48 -5.97 7.02
CA MET A 210 15.94 -6.02 7.24
C MET A 210 16.65 -4.84 6.60
N ILE A 211 16.29 -4.43 5.37
CA ILE A 211 16.84 -3.24 4.71
C ILE A 211 16.54 -1.97 5.52
N LYS A 212 15.32 -1.81 6.03
CA LYS A 212 14.96 -0.68 6.89
C LYS A 212 15.76 -0.64 8.19
N LEU A 213 16.21 -1.81 8.67
CA LEU A 213 17.08 -1.95 9.85
C LEU A 213 18.58 -1.84 9.52
N GLY A 214 18.94 -1.57 8.25
CA GLY A 214 20.32 -1.34 7.84
C GLY A 214 21.05 -2.57 7.26
N ASP A 215 20.37 -3.71 7.07
CA ASP A 215 20.94 -4.88 6.37
C ASP A 215 20.79 -4.71 4.85
N ASP A 216 21.70 -3.95 4.26
CA ASP A 216 21.69 -3.62 2.82
C ASP A 216 21.99 -4.82 1.91
N GLU A 217 22.50 -5.93 2.43
CA GLU A 217 22.79 -7.15 1.65
C GLU A 217 21.49 -7.70 1.01
N GLN A 218 20.35 -7.52 1.68
CA GLN A 218 19.06 -7.99 1.21
C GLN A 218 18.60 -7.33 -0.11
N ARG A 219 19.11 -6.13 -0.42
CA ARG A 219 18.79 -5.43 -1.67
C ARG A 219 19.08 -6.27 -2.91
N THR A 220 20.12 -7.10 -2.90
CA THR A 220 20.48 -7.96 -4.03
C THR A 220 19.39 -8.99 -4.33
N GLY A 221 18.86 -9.66 -3.30
CA GLY A 221 17.74 -10.59 -3.44
C GLY A 221 16.46 -9.92 -3.93
N VAL A 222 16.16 -8.71 -3.41
CA VAL A 222 14.97 -7.93 -3.84
C VAL A 222 15.11 -7.50 -5.30
N ARG A 223 16.30 -7.05 -5.76
CA ARG A 223 16.54 -6.73 -7.19
C ARG A 223 16.37 -7.97 -8.09
N ALA A 224 16.81 -9.15 -7.64
CA ALA A 224 16.64 -10.38 -8.41
C ALA A 224 15.17 -10.72 -8.68
N ALA A 225 14.27 -10.36 -7.77
CA ALA A 225 12.83 -10.57 -7.94
C ALA A 225 12.18 -9.67 -9.02
N LEU A 226 12.89 -8.64 -9.53
CA LEU A 226 12.43 -7.84 -10.68
C LEU A 226 12.50 -8.61 -12.03
N TYR A 227 13.03 -9.83 -12.04
CA TYR A 227 13.14 -10.67 -13.23
C TYR A 227 12.23 -11.90 -13.12
N PRO A 228 10.90 -11.74 -13.24
CA PRO A 228 9.99 -12.88 -13.20
C PRO A 228 10.25 -13.79 -14.41
N SER A 229 10.43 -15.06 -14.15
CA SER A 229 10.58 -16.09 -15.21
C SER A 229 9.26 -16.79 -15.53
N ARG A 230 8.25 -16.64 -14.64
CA ARG A 230 6.93 -17.26 -14.75
C ARG A 230 5.84 -16.26 -14.31
N ALA A 231 4.63 -16.50 -14.78
CA ALA A 231 3.49 -15.63 -14.45
C ALA A 231 3.20 -15.55 -12.94
N GLU A 232 3.42 -16.64 -12.21
CA GLU A 232 3.22 -16.71 -10.74
C GLU A 232 4.21 -15.83 -9.96
N GLU A 233 5.27 -15.34 -10.60
CA GLU A 233 6.28 -14.47 -9.99
C GLU A 233 6.00 -12.98 -10.20
N LEU A 234 4.99 -12.62 -11.00
CA LEU A 234 4.68 -11.22 -11.32
C LEU A 234 4.23 -10.41 -10.09
N GLU A 235 3.52 -11.04 -9.15
CA GLU A 235 3.17 -10.43 -7.87
C GLU A 235 4.43 -10.08 -7.06
N ALA A 236 5.37 -11.02 -6.98
CA ALA A 236 6.65 -10.79 -6.31
C ALA A 236 7.48 -9.70 -6.99
N ALA A 237 7.45 -9.62 -8.34
CA ALA A 237 8.13 -8.55 -9.07
C ALA A 237 7.52 -7.17 -8.80
N ALA A 238 6.20 -7.07 -8.73
CA ALA A 238 5.51 -5.84 -8.35
C ALA A 238 5.88 -5.40 -6.93
N LEU A 239 5.86 -6.33 -5.97
CA LEU A 239 6.27 -6.07 -4.58
C LEU A 239 7.74 -5.65 -4.49
N ALA A 240 8.64 -6.34 -5.22
CA ALA A 240 10.05 -5.98 -5.26
C ALA A 240 10.26 -4.55 -5.81
N ALA A 241 9.53 -4.17 -6.86
CA ALA A 241 9.56 -2.79 -7.36
C ALA A 241 9.13 -1.79 -6.29
N GLN A 242 8.04 -2.05 -5.57
CA GLN A 242 7.55 -1.19 -4.49
C GLN A 242 8.57 -1.04 -3.36
N ILE A 243 9.16 -2.15 -2.90
CA ILE A 243 10.19 -2.12 -1.85
C ILE A 243 11.37 -1.25 -2.29
N LEU A 244 11.91 -1.50 -3.50
CA LEU A 244 13.06 -0.77 -4.02
C LEU A 244 12.77 0.71 -4.24
N GLY A 245 11.53 1.05 -4.63
CA GLY A 245 11.05 2.44 -4.71
C GLY A 245 11.03 3.12 -3.34
N GLN A 246 10.47 2.46 -2.32
CA GLN A 246 10.37 2.97 -0.96
C GLN A 246 11.75 3.20 -0.32
N VAL A 247 12.68 2.25 -0.51
CA VAL A 247 14.06 2.39 0.00
C VAL A 247 14.98 3.17 -0.94
N ARG A 248 14.41 3.80 -1.98
CA ARG A 248 15.08 4.64 -2.99
C ARG A 248 16.32 3.99 -3.58
N ASP A 249 16.20 2.72 -3.98
CA ASP A 249 17.31 1.97 -4.58
C ASP A 249 17.55 2.36 -6.04
N ARG A 250 18.24 3.45 -6.27
CA ARG A 250 18.50 3.98 -7.62
C ARG A 250 19.23 3.01 -8.56
N LYS A 251 19.91 2.00 -8.02
CA LYS A 251 20.59 0.98 -8.81
C LYS A 251 19.60 0.07 -9.57
N SER A 252 18.34 -0.01 -9.14
CA SER A 252 17.29 -0.82 -9.77
C SER A 252 16.50 -0.09 -10.87
N ILE A 253 16.78 1.20 -11.15
CA ILE A 253 15.99 1.99 -12.11
C ILE A 253 15.96 1.35 -13.48
N SER A 254 17.14 0.92 -14.02
CA SER A 254 17.20 0.30 -15.36
C SER A 254 16.37 -0.98 -15.45
N GLN A 255 16.39 -1.82 -14.39
CA GLN A 255 15.61 -3.04 -14.35
C GLN A 255 14.11 -2.73 -14.27
N MET A 256 13.71 -1.71 -13.51
CA MET A 256 12.31 -1.28 -13.43
C MET A 256 11.80 -0.74 -14.76
N VAL A 257 12.62 0.07 -15.47
CA VAL A 257 12.28 0.54 -16.82
C VAL A 257 12.09 -0.67 -17.75
N TYR A 258 13.04 -1.61 -17.76
CA TYR A 258 12.91 -2.83 -18.55
C TYR A 258 11.61 -3.60 -18.21
N LEU A 259 11.30 -3.81 -16.93
CA LEU A 259 10.09 -4.50 -16.49
C LEU A 259 8.81 -3.79 -16.97
N SER A 260 8.80 -2.45 -17.01
CA SER A 260 7.64 -1.67 -17.47
C SER A 260 7.41 -1.72 -18.98
N GLU A 261 8.49 -1.90 -19.76
CA GLU A 261 8.46 -1.90 -21.23
C GLU A 261 8.40 -3.32 -21.82
N TYR A 262 8.63 -4.34 -21.00
CA TYR A 262 8.67 -5.73 -21.45
C TYR A 262 7.42 -6.12 -22.22
N LYS A 263 7.64 -6.87 -23.31
CA LYS A 263 6.61 -7.53 -24.10
C LYS A 263 7.00 -8.98 -24.31
N ASP A 264 6.04 -9.87 -24.16
CA ASP A 264 6.25 -11.28 -24.50
C ASP A 264 6.32 -11.49 -26.02
N ASP A 265 6.57 -12.73 -26.45
CA ASP A 265 6.67 -13.10 -27.88
C ASP A 265 5.38 -12.83 -28.68
N THR A 266 4.24 -12.61 -27.98
CA THR A 266 2.96 -12.22 -28.57
C THR A 266 2.73 -10.70 -28.58
N GLY A 267 3.69 -9.93 -28.07
CA GLY A 267 3.60 -8.48 -27.95
C GLY A 267 2.80 -7.98 -26.73
N ARG A 268 2.36 -8.88 -25.82
CA ARG A 268 1.62 -8.51 -24.62
C ARG A 268 2.58 -7.97 -23.56
N GLN A 269 2.18 -6.89 -22.93
CA GLN A 269 2.90 -6.30 -21.78
C GLN A 269 2.54 -7.02 -20.48
N HIS A 270 3.34 -6.79 -19.43
CA HIS A 270 2.99 -7.21 -18.08
C HIS A 270 1.64 -6.64 -17.63
N PRO A 271 0.94 -7.30 -16.69
CA PRO A 271 -0.31 -6.81 -16.12
C PRO A 271 -0.20 -5.37 -15.61
N ALA A 272 -1.35 -4.68 -15.59
CA ALA A 272 -1.45 -3.28 -15.18
C ALA A 272 -0.85 -3.04 -13.77
N GLU A 273 -1.07 -3.97 -12.85
CA GLU A 273 -0.61 -3.90 -11.47
C GLU A 273 0.92 -3.82 -11.38
N VAL A 274 1.62 -4.62 -12.16
CA VAL A 274 3.10 -4.63 -12.22
C VAL A 274 3.59 -3.29 -12.77
N ARG A 275 3.01 -2.84 -13.88
CA ARG A 275 3.42 -1.61 -14.55
C ARG A 275 3.13 -0.37 -13.71
N LEU A 276 1.99 -0.33 -13.01
CA LEU A 276 1.64 0.75 -12.09
C LEU A 276 2.55 0.75 -10.85
N ALA A 277 2.88 -0.42 -10.30
CA ALA A 277 3.84 -0.53 -9.20
C ALA A 277 5.22 0.01 -9.59
N VAL A 278 5.68 -0.29 -10.82
CA VAL A 278 6.94 0.25 -11.35
C VAL A 278 6.84 1.77 -11.54
N ALA A 279 5.76 2.29 -12.13
CA ALA A 279 5.58 3.73 -12.35
C ALA A 279 5.60 4.52 -11.02
N ASP A 280 4.90 4.02 -10.00
CA ASP A 280 4.91 4.60 -8.65
C ASP A 280 6.32 4.59 -8.04
N SER A 281 7.04 3.48 -8.17
CA SER A 281 8.39 3.30 -7.64
C SER A 281 9.42 4.20 -8.31
N LEU A 282 9.33 4.36 -9.63
CA LEU A 282 10.15 5.31 -10.38
C LEU A 282 9.88 6.75 -9.93
N ALA A 283 8.63 7.11 -9.70
CA ALA A 283 8.25 8.44 -9.20
C ALA A 283 8.78 8.70 -7.78
N LEU A 284 8.81 7.68 -6.88
CA LEU A 284 9.44 7.76 -5.55
C LEU A 284 10.95 8.05 -5.64
N MET A 285 11.60 7.64 -6.73
CA MET A 285 13.01 7.86 -7.00
C MET A 285 13.30 9.11 -7.87
N ASP A 286 12.28 9.97 -8.05
CA ASP A 286 12.35 11.21 -8.84
C ASP A 286 12.59 10.98 -10.34
N VAL A 287 12.20 9.80 -10.87
CA VAL A 287 12.24 9.47 -12.30
C VAL A 287 10.88 9.80 -12.92
N ARG A 288 10.81 10.90 -13.65
CA ARG A 288 9.55 11.47 -14.18
C ARG A 288 8.93 10.73 -15.38
N GLY A 289 9.61 9.72 -15.93
CA GLY A 289 9.17 9.02 -17.14
C GLY A 289 7.95 8.08 -16.97
N GLY A 290 7.42 7.90 -15.77
CA GLY A 290 6.34 6.93 -15.50
C GLY A 290 4.91 7.43 -15.76
N ALA A 291 4.70 8.73 -15.93
CA ALA A 291 3.34 9.29 -16.04
C ALA A 291 2.52 8.72 -17.20
N PHE A 292 3.15 8.50 -18.36
CA PHE A 292 2.47 7.92 -19.53
C PHE A 292 1.95 6.49 -19.27
N ILE A 293 2.64 5.72 -18.39
CA ILE A 293 2.18 4.39 -17.99
C ILE A 293 0.87 4.54 -17.22
N VAL A 294 0.83 5.46 -16.24
CA VAL A 294 -0.33 5.68 -15.39
C VAL A 294 -1.53 6.18 -16.20
N ASP A 295 -1.31 7.09 -17.17
CA ASP A 295 -2.35 7.62 -18.05
C ASP A 295 -3.07 6.51 -18.85
N SER A 296 -2.35 5.44 -19.19
CA SER A 296 -2.93 4.29 -19.90
C SER A 296 -3.97 3.52 -19.08
N TYR A 297 -3.94 3.67 -17.76
CA TYR A 297 -4.79 2.91 -16.83
C TYR A 297 -5.84 3.74 -16.07
N ALA A 298 -5.75 5.07 -16.14
CA ALA A 298 -6.69 5.95 -15.44
C ALA A 298 -8.16 5.76 -15.85
N GLY A 299 -8.40 5.27 -17.06
CA GLY A 299 -9.73 4.95 -17.60
C GLY A 299 -10.05 3.45 -17.64
N SER A 300 -9.33 2.60 -16.92
CA SER A 300 -9.56 1.16 -16.89
C SER A 300 -11.00 0.82 -16.49
N ALA A 301 -11.58 -0.22 -17.06
CA ALA A 301 -12.87 -0.74 -16.64
C ALA A 301 -12.84 -1.27 -15.19
N GLU A 302 -11.68 -1.71 -14.71
CA GLU A 302 -11.49 -2.28 -13.39
C GLU A 302 -11.23 -1.18 -12.33
N PRO A 303 -12.11 -1.02 -11.32
CA PRO A 303 -11.94 -0.01 -10.28
C PRO A 303 -10.61 -0.14 -9.52
N ALA A 304 -10.14 -1.37 -9.28
CA ALA A 304 -8.89 -1.64 -8.60
C ALA A 304 -7.69 -1.02 -9.34
N ILE A 305 -7.67 -1.14 -10.67
CA ILE A 305 -6.62 -0.55 -11.52
C ILE A 305 -6.68 0.97 -11.51
N ARG A 306 -7.91 1.56 -11.58
CA ARG A 306 -8.06 3.02 -11.47
C ARG A 306 -7.62 3.55 -10.11
N ALA A 307 -7.90 2.82 -9.02
CA ALA A 307 -7.45 3.18 -7.67
C ALA A 307 -5.91 3.14 -7.55
N GLN A 308 -5.28 2.14 -8.16
CA GLN A 308 -3.82 2.04 -8.21
C GLN A 308 -3.20 3.16 -9.07
N ALA A 309 -3.83 3.51 -10.20
CA ALA A 309 -3.44 4.66 -11.00
C ALA A 309 -3.55 5.98 -10.20
N ALA A 310 -4.63 6.16 -9.41
CA ALA A 310 -4.77 7.31 -8.52
C ALA A 310 -3.61 7.38 -7.51
N HIS A 311 -3.21 6.25 -6.93
CA HIS A 311 -2.06 6.19 -6.03
C HIS A 311 -0.79 6.69 -6.72
N ALA A 312 -0.47 6.19 -7.90
CA ALA A 312 0.72 6.59 -8.65
C ALA A 312 0.71 8.08 -9.02
N TYR A 313 -0.44 8.63 -9.42
CA TYR A 313 -0.58 10.09 -9.64
C TYR A 313 -0.26 10.90 -8.38
N GLY A 314 -0.68 10.43 -7.19
CA GLY A 314 -0.35 11.07 -5.92
C GLY A 314 1.15 11.08 -5.62
N THR A 315 1.88 10.07 -6.11
CA THR A 315 3.34 10.00 -5.99
C THR A 315 4.04 10.89 -7.01
N ILE A 316 3.55 10.97 -8.25
CA ILE A 316 4.06 11.88 -9.27
C ILE A 316 3.85 13.34 -8.84
N GLY A 317 2.64 13.71 -8.45
CA GLY A 317 2.29 14.96 -7.77
C GLY A 317 2.41 16.23 -8.60
N ASP A 318 2.57 16.14 -9.93
CA ASP A 318 2.59 17.31 -10.82
C ASP A 318 1.16 17.84 -11.11
N ASN A 319 1.07 18.98 -11.78
CA ASN A 319 -0.21 19.60 -12.09
C ASN A 319 -1.11 18.74 -12.98
N ALA A 320 -0.53 17.97 -13.90
CA ALA A 320 -1.27 17.04 -14.75
C ALA A 320 -1.88 15.91 -13.91
N SER A 321 -1.10 15.31 -13.00
CA SER A 321 -1.55 14.30 -12.04
C SER A 321 -2.68 14.82 -11.14
N LEU A 322 -2.57 16.06 -10.62
CA LEU A 322 -3.62 16.69 -9.81
C LEU A 322 -4.92 16.87 -10.61
N ASN A 323 -4.86 17.23 -11.89
CA ASN A 323 -6.03 17.29 -12.77
C ASN A 323 -6.68 15.91 -12.95
N ARG A 324 -5.89 14.84 -13.14
CA ARG A 324 -6.40 13.46 -13.20
C ARG A 324 -7.08 13.07 -11.89
N LEU A 325 -6.43 13.35 -10.76
CA LEU A 325 -6.98 13.06 -9.42
C LEU A 325 -8.28 13.83 -9.15
N ALA A 326 -8.38 15.09 -9.58
CA ALA A 326 -9.60 15.88 -9.46
C ALA A 326 -10.78 15.24 -10.23
N GLY A 327 -10.52 14.57 -11.34
CA GLY A 327 -11.49 13.75 -12.07
C GLY A 327 -11.87 12.49 -11.30
N LEU A 328 -10.88 11.74 -10.79
CA LEU A 328 -11.06 10.47 -10.06
C LEU A 328 -11.78 10.66 -8.71
N LEU A 329 -11.79 11.86 -8.12
CA LEU A 329 -12.65 12.17 -6.97
C LEU A 329 -14.15 12.07 -7.28
N ASN A 330 -14.55 12.05 -8.55
CA ASN A 330 -15.93 11.87 -9.00
C ASN A 330 -16.18 10.48 -9.59
N ASP A 331 -15.25 9.53 -9.42
CA ASP A 331 -15.41 8.16 -9.92
C ASP A 331 -16.68 7.51 -9.35
N SER A 332 -17.32 6.68 -10.15
CA SER A 332 -18.52 5.92 -9.73
C SER A 332 -18.21 4.96 -8.56
N ASP A 333 -16.99 4.41 -8.53
CA ASP A 333 -16.58 3.46 -7.50
C ASP A 333 -16.01 4.19 -6.25
N PRO A 334 -16.53 3.93 -5.06
CA PRO A 334 -16.10 4.60 -3.84
C PRO A 334 -14.65 4.26 -3.44
N MET A 335 -14.11 3.10 -3.84
CA MET A 335 -12.70 2.76 -3.59
C MET A 335 -11.78 3.68 -4.38
N VAL A 336 -12.13 3.96 -5.64
CA VAL A 336 -11.36 4.89 -6.50
C VAL A 336 -11.40 6.30 -5.93
N ARG A 337 -12.58 6.76 -5.47
CA ARG A 337 -12.70 8.10 -4.85
C ARG A 337 -11.82 8.25 -3.63
N VAL A 338 -11.79 7.24 -2.72
CA VAL A 338 -10.93 7.28 -1.52
C VAL A 338 -9.45 7.26 -1.89
N ALA A 339 -9.05 6.41 -2.86
CA ALA A 339 -7.68 6.37 -3.35
C ALA A 339 -7.25 7.71 -3.95
N ALA A 340 -8.14 8.35 -4.72
CA ALA A 340 -7.90 9.69 -5.27
C ALA A 340 -7.79 10.74 -4.16
N ALA A 341 -8.60 10.66 -3.10
CA ALA A 341 -8.54 11.58 -1.97
C ALA A 341 -7.22 11.46 -1.19
N ASP A 342 -6.77 10.23 -0.89
CA ASP A 342 -5.44 10.00 -0.29
C ASP A 342 -4.33 10.59 -1.18
N ALA A 343 -4.40 10.32 -2.49
CA ALA A 343 -3.42 10.76 -3.46
C ALA A 343 -3.35 12.31 -3.57
N VAL A 344 -4.49 13.00 -3.57
CA VAL A 344 -4.58 14.47 -3.54
C VAL A 344 -3.91 15.02 -2.29
N LEU A 345 -4.25 14.48 -1.10
CA LEU A 345 -3.64 14.95 0.15
C LEU A 345 -2.13 14.73 0.18
N ARG A 346 -1.65 13.64 -0.43
CA ARG A 346 -0.22 13.34 -0.55
C ARG A 346 0.49 14.31 -1.49
N ALA A 347 -0.09 14.58 -2.66
CA ALA A 347 0.50 15.44 -3.68
C ALA A 347 0.58 16.92 -3.22
N ILE A 348 -0.47 17.42 -2.56
CA ILE A 348 -0.53 18.81 -2.08
C ILE A 348 0.36 19.06 -0.84
N ALA A 349 0.69 18.01 -0.07
CA ALA A 349 1.57 18.12 1.09
C ALA A 349 3.06 18.20 0.76
N ARG A 350 3.44 18.04 -0.53
CA ARG A 350 4.82 18.17 -1.03
C ARG A 350 5.13 19.61 -1.39
#